data_7e6ff4220f8390c4845311f426725c87
#
_entry.id   7e6ff4220f8390c4845311f426725c87
#
_cell.length_a   1.000
_cell.length_b   1.000
_cell.length_c   1.000
_cell.angle_alpha   90.00
_cell.angle_beta   90.00
_cell.angle_gamma   90.00
#
_symmetry.space_group_name_H-M   'P 1'
#
loop_
_entity.id
_entity.type
_entity.pdbx_description
1 polymer ?
#
loop_
_entity_poly.entity_id
_entity_poly.type
_entity_poly.pdbx_seq_one_letter_code
_entity_poly.pdbx_strand_id
1 'polypeptide(L)'
;SIYASFGGADSKGKKNYGRVFRLFHKERPLLKRKDWLTAKRAKPHSKWTFDELLEDLGAQAPAWRVNAQDELIGRGAKHSLDLVMAIESGKLSEGQETWGTWTFARMTGRLPEKIKTLMKWSDPNSKSSLNLRIQSVRILGESASNKAFKSVGAHLLDKEPRVRFAAALALRNLKEELEPGAEKPLLDALAAETDRVTFY
;
A
#
# COMPACT_ATOMS: atom_id res chain seq x y z
N SER A 1 18.24 -9.99 -0.22
CA SER A 1 18.86 -10.89 -1.22
C SER A 1 18.06 -10.84 -2.50
N ILE A 2 18.73 -10.77 -3.63
CA ILE A 2 18.12 -10.86 -4.96
C ILE A 2 18.48 -12.23 -5.53
N TYR A 3 17.51 -12.91 -6.08
CA TYR A 3 17.71 -14.16 -6.80
C TYR A 3 17.57 -13.90 -8.29
N ALA A 4 18.58 -14.26 -9.06
CA ALA A 4 18.52 -14.25 -10.51
C ALA A 4 18.59 -15.68 -11.01
N SER A 5 17.66 -16.05 -11.88
CA SER A 5 17.62 -17.36 -12.52
C SER A 5 17.86 -17.15 -14.01
N PHE A 6 18.84 -17.84 -14.55
CA PHE A 6 19.11 -17.87 -15.97
C PHE A 6 18.83 -19.29 -16.47
N GLY A 7 17.81 -19.43 -17.28
CA GLY A 7 17.47 -20.67 -17.96
C GLY A 7 17.85 -20.61 -19.43
N GLY A 8 18.41 -21.66 -19.97
CA GLY A 8 18.72 -21.77 -21.40
C GLY A 8 19.18 -23.20 -21.74
N ALA A 9 18.97 -23.59 -22.98
CA ALA A 9 19.62 -24.76 -23.52
C ALA A 9 21.01 -24.34 -24.07
N ASP A 10 22.02 -25.19 -23.95
CA ASP A 10 23.27 -24.98 -24.64
C ASP A 10 23.07 -25.08 -26.19
N SER A 11 24.08 -24.67 -26.93
CA SER A 11 24.06 -24.76 -28.40
C SER A 11 23.84 -26.19 -28.94
N LYS A 12 23.88 -27.22 -28.08
CA LYS A 12 23.65 -28.63 -28.40
C LYS A 12 22.29 -29.14 -27.91
N GLY A 13 21.41 -28.24 -27.48
CA GLY A 13 20.03 -28.58 -27.04
C GLY A 13 19.92 -29.35 -25.73
N LYS A 14 20.97 -29.45 -24.94
CA LYS A 14 20.89 -30.08 -23.60
C LYS A 14 20.06 -29.22 -22.67
N LYS A 15 19.00 -29.80 -22.18
CA LYS A 15 18.13 -29.19 -21.15
C LYS A 15 18.81 -29.31 -19.76
N ASN A 16 18.60 -28.32 -18.89
CA ASN A 16 19.03 -28.24 -17.48
C ASN A 16 20.31 -27.44 -17.16
N TYR A 17 20.63 -26.41 -17.93
CA TYR A 17 21.68 -25.45 -17.57
C TYR A 17 21.17 -24.19 -16.84
N GLY A 18 20.02 -24.29 -16.20
CA GLY A 18 19.55 -23.21 -15.34
C GLY A 18 20.40 -23.10 -14.06
N ARG A 19 20.89 -21.90 -13.75
CA ARG A 19 21.56 -21.61 -12.48
C ARG A 19 20.80 -20.55 -11.74
N VAL A 20 20.62 -20.75 -10.44
CA VAL A 20 20.07 -19.73 -9.54
C VAL A 20 21.24 -19.10 -8.80
N PHE A 21 21.40 -17.79 -8.98
CA PHE A 21 22.41 -17.02 -8.25
C PHE A 21 21.73 -16.23 -7.14
N ARG A 22 22.39 -16.20 -5.98
CA ARG A 22 21.97 -15.38 -4.85
C ARG A 22 22.95 -14.22 -4.69
N LEU A 23 22.45 -13.00 -4.86
CA LEU A 23 23.19 -11.78 -4.57
C LEU A 23 22.87 -11.32 -3.13
N PHE A 24 23.88 -10.98 -2.38
CA PHE A 24 23.73 -10.45 -1.03
C PHE A 24 24.78 -9.36 -0.75
N HIS A 25 24.42 -8.46 0.15
CA HIS A 25 25.35 -7.39 0.56
C HIS A 25 26.36 -7.96 1.55
N LYS A 26 27.68 -7.70 1.36
CA LYS A 26 28.75 -8.24 2.22
C LYS A 26 28.57 -7.92 3.70
N GLU A 27 28.14 -6.71 4.00
CA GLU A 27 27.98 -6.20 5.36
C GLU A 27 26.66 -6.59 6.02
N ARG A 28 25.74 -7.20 5.27
CA ARG A 28 24.48 -7.71 5.80
C ARG A 28 24.48 -9.22 5.76
N PRO A 29 24.84 -9.88 6.87
CA PRO A 29 24.90 -11.32 6.92
C PRO A 29 23.53 -11.92 6.57
N LEU A 30 23.56 -13.02 5.84
CA LEU A 30 22.37 -13.79 5.56
C LEU A 30 21.79 -14.30 6.88
N LEU A 31 20.52 -14.03 7.14
CA LEU A 31 19.80 -14.69 8.23
C LEU A 31 19.96 -16.21 8.07
N LYS A 32 20.46 -16.88 9.10
CA LYS A 32 20.53 -18.34 9.11
C LYS A 32 19.12 -18.90 9.02
N ARG A 33 18.96 -20.04 8.35
CA ARG A 33 17.63 -20.69 8.18
C ARG A 33 16.88 -20.81 9.51
N LYS A 34 17.58 -21.11 10.61
CA LYS A 34 17.00 -21.21 11.95
C LYS A 34 16.47 -19.87 12.49
N ASP A 35 17.00 -18.73 12.04
CA ASP A 35 16.65 -17.43 12.58
C ASP A 35 15.30 -16.92 12.04
N TRP A 36 14.87 -17.44 10.89
CA TRP A 36 13.58 -17.08 10.28
C TRP A 36 12.57 -18.24 10.24
N LEU A 37 13.00 -19.46 10.57
CA LEU A 37 12.10 -20.60 10.75
C LEU A 37 11.60 -20.64 12.20
N THR A 38 10.81 -19.64 12.58
CA THR A 38 10.18 -19.57 13.91
C THR A 38 9.00 -20.55 13.99
N ALA A 39 8.52 -20.84 15.20
CA ALA A 39 7.30 -21.63 15.41
C ALA A 39 6.09 -21.07 14.65
N LYS A 40 5.99 -19.74 14.54
CA LYS A 40 4.99 -19.03 13.72
C LYS A 40 5.09 -19.47 12.25
N ARG A 41 6.28 -19.42 11.66
CA ARG A 41 6.49 -19.69 10.22
C ARG A 41 6.45 -21.19 9.86
N ALA A 42 6.48 -22.06 10.86
CA ALA A 42 6.26 -23.50 10.65
C ALA A 42 4.76 -23.84 10.44
N LYS A 43 3.86 -22.91 10.79
CA LYS A 43 2.42 -23.08 10.58
C LYS A 43 2.01 -22.51 9.22
N PRO A 44 1.01 -23.07 8.53
CA PRO A 44 0.39 -22.41 7.37
C PRO A 44 -0.27 -21.10 7.82
N HIS A 45 -0.26 -20.07 6.96
CA HIS A 45 -0.81 -18.74 7.27
C HIS A 45 -2.29 -18.78 7.72
N SER A 46 -3.05 -19.75 7.22
CA SER A 46 -4.45 -19.97 7.64
C SER A 46 -4.63 -20.23 9.14
N LYS A 47 -3.55 -20.66 9.84
CA LYS A 47 -3.53 -20.90 11.30
C LYS A 47 -2.90 -19.78 12.10
N TRP A 48 -2.52 -18.68 11.44
CA TRP A 48 -1.94 -17.53 12.13
C TRP A 48 -3.06 -16.69 12.76
N THR A 49 -2.74 -16.10 13.90
CA THR A 49 -3.63 -15.10 14.52
C THR A 49 -3.66 -13.82 13.71
N PHE A 50 -4.61 -12.95 13.99
CA PHE A 50 -4.65 -11.61 13.40
C PHE A 50 -3.39 -10.83 13.72
N ASP A 51 -2.92 -10.86 14.97
CA ASP A 51 -1.71 -10.15 15.41
C ASP A 51 -0.45 -10.67 14.72
N GLU A 52 -0.34 -11.98 14.52
CA GLU A 52 0.76 -12.60 13.78
C GLU A 52 0.80 -12.13 12.30
N LEU A 53 -0.37 -11.95 11.68
CA LEU A 53 -0.47 -11.41 10.32
C LEU A 53 -0.18 -9.91 10.29
N LEU A 54 -0.70 -9.17 11.27
CA LEU A 54 -0.45 -7.73 11.40
C LEU A 54 1.04 -7.42 11.60
N GLU A 55 1.74 -8.23 12.38
CA GLU A 55 3.21 -8.15 12.53
C GLU A 55 3.91 -8.31 11.18
N ASP A 56 3.49 -9.29 10.38
CA ASP A 56 4.12 -9.57 9.09
C ASP A 56 3.79 -8.56 8.00
N LEU A 57 2.74 -7.76 8.13
CA LEU A 57 2.54 -6.59 7.27
C LEU A 57 3.69 -5.56 7.38
N GLY A 58 4.41 -5.55 8.51
CA GLY A 58 5.61 -4.74 8.72
C GLY A 58 6.93 -5.46 8.46
N ALA A 59 6.91 -6.71 8.04
CA ALA A 59 8.12 -7.51 7.86
C ALA A 59 9.07 -6.92 6.83
N GLN A 60 10.39 -7.09 7.04
CA GLN A 60 11.40 -6.61 6.09
C GLN A 60 11.34 -7.34 4.74
N ALA A 61 11.02 -8.64 4.75
CA ALA A 61 10.93 -9.43 3.54
C ALA A 61 9.61 -9.18 2.81
N PRO A 62 9.63 -8.70 1.54
CA PRO A 62 8.41 -8.42 0.79
C PRO A 62 7.45 -9.62 0.69
N ALA A 63 7.99 -10.83 0.50
CA ALA A 63 7.17 -12.04 0.40
C ALA A 63 6.33 -12.30 1.67
N TRP A 64 6.83 -11.93 2.84
CA TRP A 64 6.07 -12.10 4.09
C TRP A 64 4.92 -11.11 4.19
N ARG A 65 5.15 -9.86 3.77
CA ARG A 65 4.08 -8.85 3.71
C ARG A 65 2.96 -9.27 2.75
N VAL A 66 3.34 -9.74 1.56
CA VAL A 66 2.38 -10.22 0.56
C VAL A 66 1.57 -11.38 1.10
N ASN A 67 2.23 -12.40 1.67
CA ASN A 67 1.54 -13.56 2.23
C ASN A 67 0.56 -13.18 3.35
N ALA A 68 0.97 -12.26 4.24
CA ALA A 68 0.09 -11.79 5.32
C ALA A 68 -1.10 -10.99 4.76
N GLN A 69 -0.87 -10.16 3.74
CA GLN A 69 -1.93 -9.43 3.05
C GLN A 69 -2.92 -10.37 2.39
N ASP A 70 -2.45 -11.35 1.62
CA ASP A 70 -3.28 -12.29 0.89
C ASP A 70 -4.14 -13.14 1.85
N GLU A 71 -3.56 -13.57 2.97
CA GLU A 71 -4.30 -14.30 4.00
C GLU A 71 -5.39 -13.42 4.65
N LEU A 72 -5.08 -12.16 5.01
CA LEU A 72 -6.06 -11.24 5.56
C LEU A 72 -7.18 -10.96 4.57
N ILE A 73 -6.86 -10.75 3.30
CA ILE A 73 -7.85 -10.56 2.23
C ILE A 73 -8.73 -11.81 2.10
N GLY A 74 -8.13 -13.00 2.12
CA GLY A 74 -8.85 -14.27 2.03
C GLY A 74 -9.82 -14.52 3.20
N ARG A 75 -9.52 -14.01 4.40
CA ARG A 75 -10.41 -14.05 5.56
C ARG A 75 -11.62 -13.11 5.42
N GLY A 76 -11.55 -12.17 4.52
CA GLY A 76 -12.66 -11.29 4.15
C GLY A 76 -13.05 -10.29 5.24
N ALA A 77 -14.30 -9.82 5.15
CA ALA A 77 -14.84 -8.72 5.95
C ALA A 77 -14.77 -8.94 7.48
N LYS A 78 -14.65 -10.18 7.94
CA LYS A 78 -14.60 -10.51 9.38
C LYS A 78 -13.48 -9.77 10.12
N HIS A 79 -12.31 -9.62 9.49
CA HIS A 79 -11.16 -8.93 10.08
C HIS A 79 -11.00 -7.49 9.60
N SER A 80 -11.93 -6.98 8.81
CA SER A 80 -11.87 -5.59 8.33
C SER A 80 -11.97 -4.59 9.48
N LEU A 81 -12.85 -4.83 10.44
CA LEU A 81 -12.99 -3.96 11.61
C LEU A 81 -11.76 -4.03 12.53
N ASP A 82 -11.22 -5.22 12.75
CA ASP A 82 -10.01 -5.41 13.55
C ASP A 82 -8.83 -4.62 12.93
N LEU A 83 -8.72 -4.65 11.60
CA LEU A 83 -7.69 -3.92 10.87
C LEU A 83 -7.89 -2.39 10.96
N VAL A 84 -9.12 -1.91 10.87
CA VAL A 84 -9.45 -0.49 11.08
C VAL A 84 -9.05 -0.05 12.49
N MET A 85 -9.42 -0.83 13.52
CA MET A 85 -9.07 -0.53 14.91
C MET A 85 -7.54 -0.53 15.11
N ALA A 86 -6.82 -1.47 14.51
CA ALA A 86 -5.37 -1.52 14.59
C ALA A 86 -4.74 -0.28 13.96
N ILE A 87 -5.18 0.13 12.76
CA ILE A 87 -4.69 1.33 12.08
C ILE A 87 -4.99 2.59 12.92
N GLU A 88 -6.21 2.74 13.39
CA GLU A 88 -6.64 3.91 14.17
C GLU A 88 -6.01 3.97 15.57
N SER A 89 -5.43 2.88 16.06
CA SER A 89 -4.73 2.85 17.34
C SER A 89 -3.48 3.74 17.38
N GLY A 90 -2.91 4.07 16.20
CA GLY A 90 -1.65 4.82 16.07
C GLY A 90 -0.40 4.08 16.57
N LYS A 91 -0.51 2.76 16.81
CA LYS A 91 0.59 1.93 17.35
C LYS A 91 1.36 1.18 16.27
N LEU A 92 0.88 1.20 15.04
CA LEU A 92 1.51 0.52 13.93
C LEU A 92 2.77 1.25 13.46
N SER A 93 3.79 0.51 13.04
CA SER A 93 4.89 1.08 12.27
C SER A 93 4.39 1.61 10.92
N GLU A 94 5.12 2.54 10.32
CA GLU A 94 4.76 3.10 9.01
C GLU A 94 4.57 2.01 7.94
N GLY A 95 5.39 0.96 7.98
CA GLY A 95 5.25 -0.19 7.10
C GLY A 95 3.95 -0.96 7.32
N GLN A 96 3.61 -1.27 8.57
CA GLN A 96 2.35 -1.94 8.91
C GLN A 96 1.14 -1.08 8.55
N GLU A 97 1.20 0.21 8.83
CA GLU A 97 0.14 1.16 8.49
C GLU A 97 -0.08 1.20 6.97
N THR A 98 0.99 1.32 6.18
CA THR A 98 0.92 1.31 4.72
C THR A 98 0.29 0.02 4.20
N TRP A 99 0.86 -1.13 4.56
CA TRP A 99 0.36 -2.42 4.08
C TRP A 99 -1.03 -2.73 4.62
N GLY A 100 -1.32 -2.36 5.88
CA GLY A 100 -2.63 -2.50 6.49
C GLY A 100 -3.70 -1.69 5.75
N THR A 101 -3.41 -0.44 5.41
CA THR A 101 -4.34 0.43 4.66
C THR A 101 -4.65 -0.15 3.27
N TRP A 102 -3.65 -0.64 2.55
CA TRP A 102 -3.85 -1.31 1.26
C TRP A 102 -4.56 -2.67 1.40
N THR A 103 -4.30 -3.40 2.49
CA THR A 103 -5.04 -4.63 2.81
C THR A 103 -6.51 -4.33 3.04
N PHE A 104 -6.82 -3.36 3.90
CA PHE A 104 -8.20 -2.89 4.11
C PHE A 104 -8.88 -2.50 2.80
N ALA A 105 -8.16 -1.80 1.93
CA ALA A 105 -8.64 -1.43 0.61
C ALA A 105 -9.05 -2.63 -0.24
N ARG A 106 -8.37 -3.74 -0.15
CA ARG A 106 -8.61 -4.96 -0.94
C ARG A 106 -9.58 -5.95 -0.29
N MET A 107 -9.68 -5.98 1.05
CA MET A 107 -10.51 -6.93 1.79
C MET A 107 -11.99 -6.81 1.48
N THR A 108 -12.46 -5.64 1.18
CA THR A 108 -13.89 -5.38 1.05
C THR A 108 -14.25 -5.11 -0.40
N GLY A 109 -15.11 -5.93 -0.97
CA GLY A 109 -15.54 -5.82 -2.36
C GLY A 109 -16.33 -4.55 -2.68
N ARG A 110 -17.28 -4.07 -1.89
CA ARG A 110 -18.12 -2.90 -2.15
C ARG A 110 -18.16 -1.93 -1.00
N LEU A 111 -18.57 -0.59 -1.27
CA LEU A 111 -17.74 0.23 -0.63
C LEU A 111 -18.08 1.66 -0.33
N PRO A 112 -19.33 1.98 0.04
CA PRO A 112 -19.64 3.26 0.67
C PRO A 112 -18.88 3.45 2.00
N GLU A 113 -18.82 2.41 2.83
CA GLU A 113 -18.17 2.48 4.15
C GLU A 113 -16.66 2.59 4.03
N LYS A 114 -16.05 1.89 3.06
CA LYS A 114 -14.61 1.96 2.80
C LYS A 114 -14.23 3.38 2.35
N ILE A 115 -14.94 3.92 1.37
CA ILE A 115 -14.70 5.27 0.89
C ILE A 115 -14.84 6.26 2.05
N LYS A 116 -15.89 6.12 2.86
CA LYS A 116 -16.10 6.95 4.04
C LYS A 116 -14.93 6.86 5.04
N THR A 117 -14.44 5.65 5.29
CA THR A 117 -13.28 5.44 6.19
C THR A 117 -12.01 6.07 5.61
N LEU A 118 -11.73 5.88 4.33
CA LEU A 118 -10.58 6.48 3.66
C LEU A 118 -10.67 8.01 3.63
N MET A 119 -11.87 8.57 3.39
CA MET A 119 -12.09 10.01 3.48
C MET A 119 -11.84 10.54 4.89
N LYS A 120 -12.29 9.83 5.93
CA LYS A 120 -11.99 10.16 7.32
C LYS A 120 -10.48 10.15 7.58
N TRP A 121 -9.78 9.13 7.10
CA TRP A 121 -8.33 9.01 7.31
C TRP A 121 -7.53 10.05 6.52
N SER A 122 -8.00 10.47 5.36
CA SER A 122 -7.33 11.49 4.55
C SER A 122 -7.55 12.92 5.06
N ASP A 123 -8.56 13.17 5.88
CA ASP A 123 -8.92 14.51 6.37
C ASP A 123 -7.72 15.17 7.07
N PRO A 124 -7.33 16.39 6.67
CA PRO A 124 -6.22 17.14 7.28
C PRO A 124 -6.44 17.46 8.76
N ASN A 125 -7.69 17.47 9.22
CA ASN A 125 -8.06 17.71 10.63
C ASN A 125 -8.19 16.41 11.43
N SER A 126 -8.02 15.26 10.81
CA SER A 126 -8.02 13.97 11.50
C SER A 126 -6.76 13.79 12.36
N LYS A 127 -6.80 12.81 13.27
CA LYS A 127 -5.61 12.37 14.01
C LYS A 127 -4.73 11.39 13.22
N SER A 128 -5.02 11.20 11.95
CA SER A 128 -4.27 10.29 11.09
C SER A 128 -2.82 10.76 10.91
N SER A 129 -1.90 9.80 10.87
CA SER A 129 -0.51 10.07 10.49
C SER A 129 -0.43 10.65 9.07
N LEU A 130 0.65 11.37 8.78
CA LEU A 130 0.88 11.87 7.42
C LEU A 130 0.90 10.70 6.40
N ASN A 131 1.52 9.58 6.77
CA ASN A 131 1.56 8.40 5.92
C ASN A 131 0.16 7.84 5.66
N LEU A 132 -0.67 7.68 6.69
CA LEU A 132 -2.05 7.19 6.55
C LEU A 132 -2.87 8.10 5.64
N ARG A 133 -2.74 9.42 5.78
CA ARG A 133 -3.39 10.40 4.90
C ARG A 133 -2.99 10.21 3.43
N ILE A 134 -1.68 10.11 3.16
CA ILE A 134 -1.14 9.89 1.81
C ILE A 134 -1.67 8.59 1.20
N GLN A 135 -1.62 7.47 1.95
CA GLN A 135 -2.09 6.18 1.44
C GLN A 135 -3.60 6.21 1.18
N SER A 136 -4.37 6.85 2.06
CA SER A 136 -5.82 6.97 1.89
C SER A 136 -6.19 7.77 0.64
N VAL A 137 -5.52 8.89 0.37
CA VAL A 137 -5.72 9.67 -0.86
C VAL A 137 -5.39 8.83 -2.11
N ARG A 138 -4.28 8.09 -2.09
CA ARG A 138 -3.89 7.22 -3.20
C ARG A 138 -4.95 6.15 -3.48
N ILE A 139 -5.45 5.50 -2.44
CA ILE A 139 -6.47 4.45 -2.56
C ILE A 139 -7.81 5.03 -3.04
N LEU A 140 -8.18 6.22 -2.57
CA LEU A 140 -9.37 6.93 -3.07
C LEU A 140 -9.27 7.16 -4.59
N GLY A 141 -8.08 7.48 -5.11
CA GLY A 141 -7.82 7.61 -6.54
C GLY A 141 -8.01 6.31 -7.34
N GLU A 142 -7.89 5.14 -6.70
CA GLU A 142 -8.14 3.84 -7.34
C GLU A 142 -9.62 3.40 -7.26
N SER A 143 -10.43 4.11 -6.49
CA SER A 143 -11.81 3.66 -6.18
C SER A 143 -12.82 3.90 -7.30
N ALA A 144 -12.49 4.67 -8.34
CA ALA A 144 -13.37 5.06 -9.45
C ALA A 144 -14.75 5.58 -8.97
N SER A 145 -14.78 6.43 -7.95
CA SER A 145 -16.00 6.93 -7.33
C SER A 145 -16.08 8.46 -7.43
N ASN A 146 -17.21 8.99 -7.90
CA ASN A 146 -17.47 10.44 -7.96
C ASN A 146 -17.38 11.13 -6.60
N LYS A 147 -17.71 10.41 -5.51
CA LYS A 147 -17.54 10.93 -4.15
C LYS A 147 -16.06 11.07 -3.80
N ALA A 148 -15.24 10.11 -4.24
CA ALA A 148 -13.80 10.17 -4.06
C ALA A 148 -13.18 11.34 -4.83
N PHE A 149 -13.65 11.65 -6.04
CA PHE A 149 -13.14 12.75 -6.84
C PHE A 149 -13.20 14.09 -6.10
N LYS A 150 -14.37 14.46 -5.57
CA LYS A 150 -14.51 15.71 -4.80
C LYS A 150 -13.63 15.75 -3.55
N SER A 151 -13.55 14.64 -2.85
CA SER A 151 -12.70 14.52 -1.65
C SER A 151 -11.22 14.64 -1.98
N VAL A 152 -10.77 13.95 -3.02
CA VAL A 152 -9.37 14.01 -3.48
C VAL A 152 -9.00 15.39 -3.98
N GLY A 153 -9.90 16.05 -4.71
CA GLY A 153 -9.71 17.42 -5.21
C GLY A 153 -9.41 18.42 -4.09
N ALA A 154 -10.07 18.28 -2.93
CA ALA A 154 -9.81 19.14 -1.79
C ALA A 154 -8.37 19.04 -1.25
N HIS A 155 -7.71 17.89 -1.44
CA HIS A 155 -6.32 17.68 -1.00
C HIS A 155 -5.27 18.32 -1.91
N LEU A 156 -5.63 18.88 -3.06
CA LEU A 156 -4.72 19.68 -3.89
C LEU A 156 -4.21 20.94 -3.18
N LEU A 157 -4.96 21.42 -2.18
CA LEU A 157 -4.60 22.58 -1.37
C LEU A 157 -4.09 22.20 0.03
N ASP A 158 -3.73 20.94 0.24
CA ASP A 158 -3.19 20.49 1.54
C ASP A 158 -1.87 21.19 1.84
N LYS A 159 -1.63 21.47 3.13
CA LYS A 159 -0.37 22.07 3.58
C LYS A 159 0.86 21.20 3.29
N GLU A 160 0.66 19.88 3.23
CA GLU A 160 1.72 18.91 3.04
C GLU A 160 1.95 18.61 1.56
N PRO A 161 3.12 18.94 0.97
CA PRO A 161 3.39 18.73 -0.47
C PRO A 161 3.16 17.28 -0.92
N ARG A 162 3.54 16.32 -0.09
CA ARG A 162 3.37 14.88 -0.38
C ARG A 162 1.89 14.48 -0.51
N VAL A 163 0.99 15.14 0.23
CA VAL A 163 -0.46 14.91 0.11
C VAL A 163 -0.98 15.55 -1.16
N ARG A 164 -0.55 16.79 -1.50
CA ARG A 164 -0.90 17.45 -2.77
C ARG A 164 -0.48 16.61 -3.97
N PHE A 165 0.75 16.10 -3.96
CA PHE A 165 1.26 15.19 -5.00
C PHE A 165 0.43 13.91 -5.11
N ALA A 166 0.10 13.27 -3.99
CA ALA A 166 -0.77 12.09 -3.97
C ALA A 166 -2.15 12.40 -4.55
N ALA A 167 -2.72 13.58 -4.25
CA ALA A 167 -4.00 14.03 -4.77
C ALA A 167 -3.97 14.25 -6.29
N ALA A 168 -2.94 14.89 -6.82
CA ALA A 168 -2.77 15.09 -8.25
C ALA A 168 -2.69 13.75 -9.01
N LEU A 169 -1.90 12.80 -8.51
CA LEU A 169 -1.82 11.45 -9.08
C LEU A 169 -3.14 10.68 -8.97
N ALA A 170 -3.85 10.81 -7.86
CA ALA A 170 -5.14 10.16 -7.65
C ALA A 170 -6.20 10.69 -8.61
N LEU A 171 -6.26 12.00 -8.81
CA LEU A 171 -7.20 12.62 -9.76
C LEU A 171 -6.94 12.18 -11.21
N ARG A 172 -5.68 12.01 -11.59
CA ARG A 172 -5.33 11.45 -12.91
C ARG A 172 -5.93 10.06 -13.14
N ASN A 173 -6.06 9.26 -12.10
CA ASN A 173 -6.60 7.90 -12.20
C ASN A 173 -8.14 7.86 -12.17
N LEU A 174 -8.77 8.88 -11.60
CA LEU A 174 -10.22 9.03 -11.57
C LEU A 174 -10.69 9.56 -12.93
N LYS A 175 -10.78 8.66 -13.91
CA LYS A 175 -11.07 8.96 -15.34
C LYS A 175 -12.51 9.34 -15.63
N GLU A 176 -13.23 9.95 -14.73
CA GLU A 176 -14.57 10.40 -15.05
C GLU A 176 -14.54 11.64 -15.92
N GLU A 177 -15.53 11.76 -16.78
CA GLU A 177 -15.78 12.98 -17.53
C GLU A 177 -15.83 14.14 -16.55
N LEU A 178 -14.80 14.95 -16.56
CA LEU A 178 -14.74 16.14 -15.73
C LEU A 178 -15.90 17.04 -16.14
N GLU A 179 -16.79 17.35 -15.21
CA GLU A 179 -17.78 18.39 -15.47
C GLU A 179 -17.06 19.68 -15.87
N PRO A 180 -17.65 20.47 -16.78
CA PRO A 180 -17.08 21.76 -17.18
C PRO A 180 -16.71 22.61 -15.97
N GLY A 181 -15.44 23.00 -15.86
CA GLY A 181 -14.89 23.76 -14.74
C GLY A 181 -14.20 22.93 -13.67
N ALA A 182 -14.19 21.60 -13.77
CA ALA A 182 -13.45 20.74 -12.83
C ALA A 182 -11.92 20.88 -12.99
N GLU A 183 -11.46 21.37 -14.13
CA GLU A 183 -10.05 21.70 -14.39
C GLU A 183 -9.56 22.92 -13.58
N LYS A 184 -10.48 23.84 -13.23
CA LYS A 184 -10.11 25.08 -12.54
C LYS A 184 -9.39 24.84 -11.20
N PRO A 185 -9.87 23.96 -10.28
CA PRO A 185 -9.14 23.66 -9.05
C PRO A 185 -7.73 23.08 -9.29
N LEU A 186 -7.53 22.32 -10.37
CA LEU A 186 -6.22 21.79 -10.75
C LEU A 186 -5.29 22.92 -11.21
N LEU A 187 -5.79 23.83 -12.05
CA LEU A 187 -5.01 24.99 -12.52
C LEU A 187 -4.68 25.95 -11.37
N ASP A 188 -5.64 26.22 -10.49
CA ASP A 188 -5.43 27.05 -9.31
C ASP A 188 -4.37 26.44 -8.37
N ALA A 189 -4.43 25.12 -8.14
CA ALA A 189 -3.45 24.39 -7.33
C ALA A 189 -2.06 24.43 -7.99
N LEU A 190 -1.96 24.23 -9.30
CA LEU A 190 -0.70 24.29 -10.04
C LEU A 190 -0.09 25.70 -9.97
N ALA A 191 -0.90 26.76 -10.11
CA ALA A 191 -0.43 28.14 -10.02
C ALA A 191 0.08 28.51 -8.61
N ALA A 192 -0.43 27.87 -7.58
CA ALA A 192 -0.05 28.08 -6.18
C ALA A 192 1.07 27.13 -5.70
N GLU A 193 1.47 26.14 -6.52
CA GLU A 193 2.43 25.11 -6.08
C GLU A 193 3.84 25.68 -5.99
N THR A 194 4.47 25.47 -4.85
CA THR A 194 5.84 25.90 -4.54
C THR A 194 6.81 24.74 -4.36
N ASP A 195 6.31 23.54 -4.16
CA ASP A 195 7.14 22.36 -4.05
C ASP A 195 7.55 21.84 -5.42
N ARG A 196 8.85 21.77 -5.67
CA ARG A 196 9.39 21.39 -6.97
C ARG A 196 8.97 19.99 -7.43
N VAL A 197 8.87 19.05 -6.49
CA VAL A 197 8.52 17.64 -6.82
C VAL A 197 7.04 17.51 -7.13
N THR A 198 6.21 18.27 -6.42
CA THR A 198 4.76 18.27 -6.63
C THR A 198 4.37 18.98 -7.92
N PHE A 199 5.15 19.99 -8.34
CA PHE A 199 4.90 20.76 -9.55
C PHE A 199 5.10 19.93 -10.84
N TYR A 200 6.05 19.03 -10.89
CA TYR A 200 6.35 18.17 -12.05
C TYR A 200 5.68 16.79 -11.95
#